data_388615ff4d610c922112f58683373a7f
#
_entry.id   388615ff4d610c922112f58683373a7f
#
_cell.length_a   1.000
_cell.length_b   1.000
_cell.length_c   1.000
_cell.angle_alpha   90.00
_cell.angle_beta   90.00
_cell.angle_gamma   90.00
#
_symmetry.space_group_name_H-M   'P 1'
#
loop_
_entity.id
_entity.type
_entity.pdbx_description
1 polymer ?
#
loop_
_entity_poly.entity_id
_entity_poly.type
_entity_poly.pdbx_seq_one_letter_code
_entity_poly.pdbx_strand_id
1 'polypeptide(L)'
;MSITRREFSRQSALTGAGIALTGAVGTLATAPGALAAEDARHGHGHGHDDDKGHGHGKELGYGPLLPDPKGILALPAGFSYRVLTHSGVTKLETGEPTPSNHDGTAAFEGARGVTLLVNNHELSGTRAGWEHPVPLTDGLVYDPVAAGGCTVVETRRDGRTAEWVGIAGTSTNCAGGSTEWGTWLTCEETEDKAGKNGLLKDHGYVFEVDPYDKRANRDPRPIKAFGRYAHEAVVIDPKHGHAYLTEDASGPNGLLYRWVPPHGFKHGRGKLRTLADDAGVLQATKCFDKKGAFVDDLSRATEIGTVYGVDWVDVPDRDAKTVSVRKQFTEGQVTRARKLEGMWWGDGGAYIVSSFARGESPVAHDGQVWFYDPKRRTLTLKVLLGVNADPSQDGAFDGPDNITVSPYGGLVIAEDGDGIQHLFGATDSGRTYPIARNELNGGTEEDPSYSEFTGVTFSPDGKTLFANIQTPGIMLAITGPWKRQPHKH
;
A
#
# COMPACT_ATOMS: atom_id res chain seq x y z
N MET A 1 14.43 10.09 18.61
CA MET A 1 14.77 10.13 17.17
C MET A 1 13.91 9.08 16.52
N SER A 2 12.92 9.47 15.77
CA SER A 2 12.06 8.54 15.01
C SER A 2 12.90 8.00 13.86
N ILE A 3 13.10 6.69 13.79
CA ILE A 3 13.74 6.04 12.64
C ILE A 3 12.64 5.87 11.61
N THR A 4 12.77 6.51 10.47
CA THR A 4 11.82 6.34 9.37
C THR A 4 12.01 4.96 8.72
N ARG A 5 10.97 4.41 8.07
CA ARG A 5 11.00 3.15 7.27
C ARG A 5 12.22 3.12 6.31
N ARG A 6 12.57 4.27 5.80
CA ARG A 6 13.76 4.51 4.94
C ARG A 6 15.10 4.20 5.65
N GLU A 7 15.22 4.54 6.94
CA GLU A 7 16.41 4.21 7.73
C GLU A 7 16.44 2.73 8.10
N PHE A 8 15.30 2.12 8.34
CA PHE A 8 15.17 0.67 8.59
C PHE A 8 15.54 -0.14 7.34
N SER A 9 15.05 0.23 6.16
CA SER A 9 15.41 -0.40 4.88
C SER A 9 16.89 -0.24 4.55
N ARG A 10 17.52 0.91 4.85
CA ARG A 10 18.98 1.12 4.69
C ARG A 10 19.81 0.30 5.67
N GLN A 11 19.38 0.11 6.90
CA GLN A 11 20.10 -0.70 7.88
C GLN A 11 20.02 -2.19 7.56
N SER A 12 18.91 -2.68 7.00
CA SER A 12 18.79 -4.07 6.54
C SER A 12 19.67 -4.38 5.32
N ALA A 13 19.97 -3.38 4.48
CA ALA A 13 20.85 -3.52 3.32
C ALA A 13 22.37 -3.48 3.68
N LEU A 14 22.74 -2.96 4.85
CA LEU A 14 24.14 -2.76 5.26
C LEU A 14 24.76 -3.94 6.02
N THR A 15 24.02 -5.00 6.33
CA THR A 15 24.53 -6.18 7.04
C THR A 15 25.02 -7.33 6.14
N GLY A 16 25.12 -7.14 4.84
CA GLY A 16 25.55 -8.20 3.93
C GLY A 16 26.36 -7.73 2.73
N ALA A 17 27.56 -7.22 2.90
CA ALA A 17 28.70 -7.39 1.98
C ALA A 17 29.85 -6.43 2.32
N GLY A 18 30.83 -6.91 3.04
CA GLY A 18 32.17 -6.31 3.06
C GLY A 18 33.02 -6.91 1.95
N ILE A 19 33.32 -6.17 0.91
CA ILE A 19 34.58 -6.30 0.15
C ILE A 19 34.89 -4.92 -0.43
N ALA A 20 36.08 -4.43 -0.03
CA ALA A 20 36.64 -3.20 -0.54
C ALA A 20 37.29 -3.45 -1.91
N LEU A 21 37.17 -2.49 -2.81
CA LEU A 21 38.16 -2.27 -3.87
C LEU A 21 38.35 -0.78 -4.13
N THR A 22 39.60 -0.41 -4.01
CA THR A 22 40.19 0.91 -4.21
C THR A 22 40.35 1.27 -5.67
N GLY A 23 40.16 2.55 -5.99
CA GLY A 23 41.04 3.30 -6.92
C GLY A 23 40.58 3.53 -8.32
N ALA A 24 40.30 4.75 -8.69
CA ALA A 24 41.15 5.58 -9.51
C ALA A 24 40.45 6.86 -10.00
N VAL A 25 41.18 7.93 -9.84
CA VAL A 25 40.85 9.32 -10.27
C VAL A 25 40.99 9.43 -11.79
N GLY A 26 40.14 10.20 -12.43
CA GLY A 26 40.28 10.60 -13.82
C GLY A 26 39.47 11.85 -14.16
N THR A 27 40.20 12.88 -14.48
CA THR A 27 39.91 14.31 -14.61
C THR A 27 39.06 14.73 -15.81
N LEU A 28 38.26 15.75 -15.60
CA LEU A 28 37.87 16.93 -16.43
C LEU A 28 38.07 16.92 -17.95
N ALA A 29 37.02 17.31 -18.67
CA ALA A 29 37.19 18.27 -19.76
C ALA A 29 35.88 19.03 -20.04
N THR A 30 36.04 20.30 -20.21
CA THR A 30 35.19 21.47 -20.33
C THR A 30 34.36 21.55 -21.61
N ALA A 31 33.26 22.37 -21.48
CA ALA A 31 32.40 22.94 -22.53
C ALA A 31 33.17 23.81 -23.57
N PRO A 32 32.60 24.53 -24.55
CA PRO A 32 31.27 25.15 -24.64
C PRO A 32 30.70 25.23 -26.10
N GLY A 33 29.49 25.82 -26.27
CA GLY A 33 29.08 26.33 -27.56
C GLY A 33 27.60 26.68 -27.66
N ALA A 34 27.25 27.91 -27.38
CA ALA A 34 25.97 28.54 -27.69
C ALA A 34 25.93 29.03 -29.15
N LEU A 35 24.72 29.37 -29.62
CA LEU A 35 24.30 30.36 -30.65
C LEU A 35 23.17 29.74 -31.48
N ALA A 36 22.14 30.34 -31.89
CA ALA A 36 21.47 31.65 -31.79
C ALA A 36 20.18 31.51 -32.61
N ALA A 37 19.20 32.29 -32.28
CA ALA A 37 17.94 32.41 -33.00
C ALA A 37 18.11 33.10 -34.37
N GLU A 38 17.19 32.83 -35.29
CA GLU A 38 16.73 33.89 -36.20
C GLU A 38 15.36 33.61 -36.81
N ASP A 39 14.65 34.69 -36.91
CA ASP A 39 13.32 35.04 -37.40
C ASP A 39 13.16 34.86 -38.93
N ALA A 40 11.93 34.63 -39.43
CA ALA A 40 11.30 35.39 -40.50
C ALA A 40 9.97 34.76 -41.04
N ARG A 41 8.86 35.37 -40.71
CA ARG A 41 7.91 36.18 -41.53
C ARG A 41 7.25 35.54 -42.80
N HIS A 42 5.91 35.61 -42.75
CA HIS A 42 4.88 35.91 -43.73
C HIS A 42 4.53 34.93 -44.86
N GLY A 43 3.25 34.61 -44.87
CA GLY A 43 2.51 34.09 -46.03
C GLY A 43 1.02 33.95 -45.75
N HIS A 44 0.22 34.93 -46.22
CA HIS A 44 -1.25 34.90 -46.24
C HIS A 44 -1.75 33.86 -47.24
N GLY A 45 -2.79 33.11 -46.84
CA GLY A 45 -3.57 32.26 -47.73
C GLY A 45 -4.93 31.96 -47.10
N HIS A 46 -5.98 32.50 -47.74
CA HIS A 46 -7.39 32.35 -47.44
C HIS A 46 -7.90 30.92 -47.70
N GLY A 47 -8.83 30.44 -46.86
CA GLY A 47 -10.00 29.75 -47.40
C GLY A 47 -10.27 28.35 -46.91
N HIS A 48 -11.40 28.24 -46.32
CA HIS A 48 -12.43 27.22 -46.21
C HIS A 48 -12.61 26.60 -44.80
N ASP A 49 -13.74 27.03 -44.21
CA ASP A 49 -14.46 26.36 -43.15
C ASP A 49 -14.77 24.91 -43.56
N ASP A 50 -14.24 23.98 -42.78
CA ASP A 50 -14.81 22.68 -42.56
C ASP A 50 -14.80 22.44 -41.04
N ASP A 51 -15.93 22.77 -40.44
CA ASP A 51 -16.33 22.43 -39.06
C ASP A 51 -16.46 20.89 -38.96
N LYS A 52 -15.34 20.21 -38.77
CA LYS A 52 -15.30 18.83 -38.29
C LYS A 52 -15.04 18.88 -36.81
N GLY A 53 -16.12 18.74 -36.03
CA GLY A 53 -16.13 18.61 -34.60
C GLY A 53 -14.98 17.74 -34.13
N HIS A 54 -13.95 18.39 -33.60
CA HIS A 54 -12.91 17.76 -32.80
C HIS A 54 -13.61 17.31 -31.53
N GLY A 55 -13.95 16.04 -31.45
CA GLY A 55 -14.34 15.42 -30.21
C GLY A 55 -13.23 15.69 -29.20
N HIS A 56 -13.49 16.61 -28.26
CA HIS A 56 -12.64 16.82 -27.10
C HIS A 56 -12.51 15.48 -26.40
N GLY A 57 -11.41 14.75 -26.64
CA GLY A 57 -11.07 13.59 -25.85
C GLY A 57 -11.07 14.05 -24.39
N LYS A 58 -11.89 13.43 -23.54
CA LYS A 58 -11.97 13.78 -22.13
C LYS A 58 -10.54 13.77 -21.55
N GLU A 59 -10.16 14.87 -20.96
CA GLU A 59 -8.87 15.03 -20.31
C GLU A 59 -8.73 14.02 -19.18
N LEU A 60 -7.56 13.39 -19.07
CA LEU A 60 -7.24 12.44 -18.02
C LEU A 60 -7.05 13.17 -16.68
N GLY A 61 -7.56 12.59 -15.59
CA GLY A 61 -7.44 13.14 -14.27
C GLY A 61 -8.41 14.30 -13.97
N TYR A 62 -8.04 15.13 -13.03
CA TYR A 62 -8.88 16.19 -12.46
C TYR A 62 -8.30 17.60 -12.67
N GLY A 63 -7.24 17.73 -13.44
CA GLY A 63 -6.50 18.96 -13.67
C GLY A 63 -5.29 19.13 -12.76
N PRO A 64 -4.58 20.28 -12.84
CA PRO A 64 -3.38 20.54 -12.06
C PRO A 64 -3.68 20.61 -10.55
N LEU A 65 -2.71 20.21 -9.74
CA LEU A 65 -2.74 20.36 -8.30
C LEU A 65 -2.50 21.83 -7.93
N LEU A 66 -3.37 22.38 -7.09
CA LEU A 66 -3.26 23.73 -6.56
C LEU A 66 -2.65 23.68 -5.16
N PRO A 67 -1.62 24.50 -4.86
CA PRO A 67 -1.02 24.56 -3.54
C PRO A 67 -2.04 24.82 -2.45
N ASP A 68 -1.88 24.18 -1.30
CA ASP A 68 -2.72 24.39 -0.13
C ASP A 68 -2.20 25.56 0.71
N PRO A 69 -2.99 26.62 0.95
CA PRO A 69 -2.60 27.69 1.86
C PRO A 69 -2.25 27.25 3.29
N LYS A 70 -2.68 26.03 3.70
CA LYS A 70 -2.35 25.44 5.01
C LYS A 70 -1.09 24.59 4.98
N GLY A 71 -0.52 24.33 3.80
CA GLY A 71 0.68 23.52 3.64
C GLY A 71 0.48 22.05 4.04
N ILE A 72 -0.71 21.47 3.79
CA ILE A 72 -0.98 20.06 4.13
C ILE A 72 -1.18 19.23 2.87
N LEU A 73 -2.07 19.64 1.95
CA LEU A 73 -2.48 18.80 0.83
C LEU A 73 -2.86 19.62 -0.41
N ALA A 74 -2.05 19.60 -1.46
CA ALA A 74 -2.43 20.13 -2.76
C ALA A 74 -3.47 19.25 -3.44
N LEU A 75 -4.51 19.87 -4.02
CA LEU A 75 -5.64 19.20 -4.66
C LEU A 75 -6.02 19.89 -5.96
N PRO A 76 -6.68 19.23 -6.92
CA PRO A 76 -7.23 19.88 -8.11
C PRO A 76 -8.36 20.84 -7.78
N ALA A 77 -8.66 21.75 -8.68
CA ALA A 77 -9.76 22.70 -8.51
C ALA A 77 -11.11 22.01 -8.24
N GLY A 78 -11.86 22.52 -7.27
CA GLY A 78 -13.15 21.96 -6.86
C GLY A 78 -13.06 20.80 -5.86
N PHE A 79 -11.87 20.32 -5.54
CA PHE A 79 -11.65 19.37 -4.45
C PHE A 79 -11.39 20.11 -3.14
N SER A 80 -11.68 19.43 -2.05
CA SER A 80 -11.40 19.90 -0.68
C SER A 80 -11.13 18.72 0.24
N TYR A 81 -10.45 18.97 1.36
CA TYR A 81 -10.21 17.94 2.37
C TYR A 81 -10.58 18.43 3.78
N ARG A 82 -10.74 17.47 4.68
CA ARG A 82 -10.77 17.65 6.13
C ARG A 82 -9.81 16.71 6.81
N VAL A 83 -9.17 17.17 7.87
CA VAL A 83 -8.45 16.33 8.82
C VAL A 83 -9.47 15.68 9.76
N LEU A 84 -9.48 14.35 9.81
CA LEU A 84 -10.33 13.57 10.71
C LEU A 84 -9.62 13.25 12.02
N THR A 85 -8.37 12.76 11.91
CA THR A 85 -7.51 12.47 13.07
C THR A 85 -6.13 13.06 12.83
N HIS A 86 -5.46 13.38 13.93
CA HIS A 86 -4.09 13.87 13.94
C HIS A 86 -3.42 13.34 15.20
N SER A 87 -2.37 12.55 15.04
CA SER A 87 -1.60 11.97 16.14
C SER A 87 -1.19 13.01 17.18
N GLY A 88 -1.35 12.68 18.44
CA GLY A 88 -1.03 13.58 19.56
C GLY A 88 -2.00 14.76 19.75
N VAL A 89 -2.79 15.14 18.74
CA VAL A 89 -3.69 16.30 18.77
C VAL A 89 -5.14 15.90 18.99
N THR A 90 -5.67 14.98 18.18
CA THR A 90 -7.01 14.43 18.40
C THR A 90 -6.96 13.37 19.51
N LYS A 91 -8.13 13.03 20.04
CA LYS A 91 -8.20 12.11 21.20
C LYS A 91 -9.19 10.98 20.94
N LEU A 92 -8.89 9.82 21.47
CA LEU A 92 -9.81 8.71 21.57
C LEU A 92 -10.92 9.02 22.59
N GLU A 93 -11.98 8.21 22.57
CA GLU A 93 -13.10 8.31 23.54
C GLU A 93 -12.66 8.18 25.01
N THR A 94 -11.50 7.52 25.26
CA THR A 94 -10.87 7.38 26.58
C THR A 94 -10.13 8.64 27.04
N GLY A 95 -9.92 9.61 26.13
CA GLY A 95 -9.17 10.86 26.39
C GLY A 95 -7.70 10.79 26.06
N GLU A 96 -7.16 9.62 25.75
CA GLU A 96 -5.78 9.44 25.30
C GLU A 96 -5.59 10.00 23.89
N PRO A 97 -4.38 10.45 23.52
CA PRO A 97 -4.12 10.98 22.19
C PRO A 97 -4.29 9.89 21.11
N THR A 98 -4.71 10.30 19.91
CA THR A 98 -4.67 9.48 18.70
C THR A 98 -3.25 8.97 18.50
N PRO A 99 -3.06 7.66 18.20
CA PRO A 99 -1.73 7.08 18.01
C PRO A 99 -1.02 7.60 16.76
N SER A 100 0.30 7.38 16.70
CA SER A 100 1.16 7.78 15.56
C SER A 100 1.07 6.81 14.37
N ASN A 101 1.73 7.17 13.30
CA ASN A 101 1.98 6.35 12.10
C ASN A 101 0.70 5.66 11.60
N HIS A 102 -0.19 6.49 11.06
CA HIS A 102 -1.39 5.99 10.40
C HIS A 102 -1.02 5.22 9.14
N ASP A 103 -1.65 4.05 8.92
CA ASP A 103 -1.37 3.22 7.78
C ASP A 103 -2.64 2.61 7.18
N GLY A 104 -2.63 1.36 6.74
CA GLY A 104 -3.73 0.69 6.05
C GLY A 104 -5.09 0.99 6.64
N THR A 105 -6.02 1.38 5.80
CA THR A 105 -7.35 1.81 6.20
C THR A 105 -8.43 1.20 5.31
N ALA A 106 -9.55 0.81 5.91
CA ALA A 106 -10.76 0.48 5.17
C ALA A 106 -11.99 1.19 5.72
N ALA A 107 -12.93 1.50 4.82
CA ALA A 107 -14.17 2.17 5.13
C ALA A 107 -15.35 1.20 5.10
N PHE A 108 -16.18 1.24 6.14
CA PHE A 108 -17.34 0.38 6.33
C PHE A 108 -18.61 1.22 6.49
N GLU A 109 -19.71 0.73 5.94
CA GLU A 109 -21.00 1.38 6.09
C GLU A 109 -21.52 1.23 7.53
N GLY A 110 -21.66 2.33 8.23
CA GLY A 110 -22.29 2.40 9.54
C GLY A 110 -23.79 2.78 9.46
N ALA A 111 -24.46 2.84 10.61
CA ALA A 111 -25.85 3.24 10.67
C ALA A 111 -26.04 4.73 10.35
N ARG A 112 -27.17 5.09 9.68
CA ARG A 112 -27.61 6.49 9.51
C ARG A 112 -26.60 7.44 8.86
N GLY A 113 -25.87 6.96 7.83
CA GLY A 113 -24.91 7.77 7.09
C GLY A 113 -23.58 7.99 7.82
N VAL A 114 -23.31 7.15 8.80
CA VAL A 114 -21.99 7.02 9.42
C VAL A 114 -21.09 6.20 8.50
N THR A 115 -19.81 6.55 8.43
CA THR A 115 -18.75 5.69 7.93
C THR A 115 -17.85 5.31 9.11
N LEU A 116 -17.54 4.03 9.23
CA LEU A 116 -16.55 3.52 10.16
C LEU A 116 -15.27 3.25 9.39
N LEU A 117 -14.15 3.79 9.87
CA LEU A 117 -12.83 3.57 9.30
C LEU A 117 -12.01 2.76 10.29
N VAL A 118 -11.50 1.60 9.89
CA VAL A 118 -10.45 0.93 10.67
C VAL A 118 -9.13 1.40 10.14
N ASN A 119 -8.29 1.94 11.01
CA ASN A 119 -7.00 2.51 10.69
C ASN A 119 -5.89 1.77 11.43
N ASN A 120 -4.90 1.31 10.71
CA ASN A 120 -3.70 0.71 11.26
C ASN A 120 -2.75 1.78 11.81
N HIS A 121 -1.93 1.38 12.78
CA HIS A 121 -0.83 2.18 13.30
C HIS A 121 0.46 1.36 13.19
N GLU A 122 1.28 1.70 12.20
CA GLU A 122 2.52 1.01 11.91
C GLU A 122 3.61 1.39 12.91
N LEU A 123 3.53 0.79 14.08
CA LEU A 123 4.43 1.03 15.20
C LEU A 123 5.22 -0.23 15.51
N SER A 124 6.50 -0.23 15.19
CA SER A 124 7.39 -1.38 15.41
C SER A 124 7.88 -1.49 16.86
N GLY A 125 8.18 -2.72 17.29
CA GLY A 125 8.81 -3.00 18.56
C GLY A 125 7.95 -2.61 19.77
N THR A 126 8.60 -2.08 20.82
CA THR A 126 7.92 -1.81 22.08
C THR A 126 7.40 -0.39 22.21
N ARG A 127 6.37 -0.24 23.03
CA ARG A 127 5.70 1.04 23.38
C ARG A 127 6.65 2.14 23.84
N ALA A 128 7.75 1.76 24.50
CA ALA A 128 8.72 2.73 25.04
C ALA A 128 9.47 3.51 23.92
N GLY A 129 9.45 3.03 22.69
CA GLY A 129 10.07 3.69 21.54
C GLY A 129 9.18 4.77 20.89
N TRP A 130 7.92 4.92 21.31
CA TRP A 130 6.94 5.77 20.66
C TRP A 130 6.30 6.77 21.61
N GLU A 131 6.08 8.01 21.16
CA GLU A 131 5.40 9.04 21.93
C GLU A 131 3.89 8.74 22.09
N HIS A 132 3.25 8.29 21.00
CA HIS A 132 1.83 7.98 20.96
C HIS A 132 1.58 6.55 20.44
N PRO A 133 1.94 5.50 21.21
CA PRO A 133 1.62 4.12 20.88
C PRO A 133 0.12 3.86 21.02
N VAL A 134 -0.40 2.80 20.38
CA VAL A 134 -1.82 2.42 20.52
C VAL A 134 -2.12 2.11 21.98
N PRO A 135 -3.11 2.78 22.65
CA PRO A 135 -3.39 2.58 24.06
C PRO A 135 -3.82 1.16 24.39
N LEU A 136 -3.29 0.62 25.49
CA LEU A 136 -3.69 -0.70 25.98
C LEU A 136 -5.11 -0.62 26.56
N THR A 137 -6.06 -1.24 25.87
CA THR A 137 -7.46 -1.31 26.29
C THR A 137 -7.78 -2.72 26.79
N ASP A 138 -8.38 -2.82 27.96
CA ASP A 138 -8.67 -4.11 28.61
C ASP A 138 -9.41 -5.08 27.69
N GLY A 139 -8.87 -6.29 27.58
CA GLY A 139 -9.35 -7.36 26.72
C GLY A 139 -9.03 -7.20 25.24
N LEU A 140 -8.46 -6.09 24.76
CA LEU A 140 -8.13 -5.84 23.34
C LEU A 140 -6.62 -5.97 23.05
N VAL A 141 -5.84 -6.53 23.94
CA VAL A 141 -4.37 -6.56 23.89
C VAL A 141 -3.85 -7.94 23.51
N TYR A 142 -3.03 -8.00 22.45
CA TYR A 142 -2.30 -9.21 22.08
C TYR A 142 -0.99 -9.32 22.89
N ASP A 143 -0.02 -8.47 22.63
CA ASP A 143 1.24 -8.38 23.40
C ASP A 143 1.27 -7.05 24.17
N PRO A 144 1.33 -7.07 25.55
CA PRO A 144 1.22 -5.87 26.34
C PRO A 144 2.40 -4.90 26.20
N VAL A 145 3.51 -5.31 25.60
CA VAL A 145 4.68 -4.46 25.38
C VAL A 145 4.77 -3.89 23.97
N ALA A 146 4.09 -4.49 22.99
CA ALA A 146 4.14 -4.04 21.61
C ALA A 146 3.38 -2.72 21.40
N ALA A 147 3.84 -1.92 20.44
CA ALA A 147 3.41 -0.54 20.25
C ALA A 147 2.17 -0.39 19.35
N GLY A 148 2.01 -1.28 18.37
CA GLY A 148 1.05 -1.18 17.30
C GLY A 148 -0.37 -1.60 17.65
N GLY A 149 -1.23 -1.55 16.66
CA GLY A 149 -2.65 -1.87 16.76
C GLY A 149 -3.46 -1.19 15.68
N CYS A 150 -4.79 -1.18 15.90
CA CYS A 150 -5.73 -0.45 15.05
C CYS A 150 -6.65 0.41 15.90
N THR A 151 -7.02 1.58 15.37
CA THR A 151 -8.16 2.36 15.87
C THR A 151 -9.34 2.24 14.90
N VAL A 152 -10.54 2.52 15.41
CA VAL A 152 -11.76 2.68 14.62
C VAL A 152 -12.21 4.11 14.74
N VAL A 153 -12.33 4.79 13.60
CA VAL A 153 -12.77 6.19 13.52
C VAL A 153 -14.19 6.22 13.00
N GLU A 154 -15.10 6.79 13.78
CA GLU A 154 -16.46 7.08 13.33
C GLU A 154 -16.49 8.47 12.71
N THR A 155 -17.02 8.58 11.48
CA THR A 155 -17.14 9.86 10.80
C THR A 155 -18.47 10.02 10.08
N ARG A 156 -18.89 11.27 9.90
CA ARG A 156 -20.02 11.70 9.09
C ARG A 156 -19.58 12.77 8.11
N ARG A 157 -20.51 13.25 7.28
CA ARG A 157 -20.19 14.31 6.30
C ARG A 157 -19.64 15.59 6.92
N ASP A 158 -19.97 15.88 8.17
CA ASP A 158 -19.54 17.07 8.92
C ASP A 158 -18.25 16.86 9.71
N GLY A 159 -17.71 15.65 9.77
CA GLY A 159 -16.42 15.32 10.36
C GLY A 159 -16.41 14.08 11.23
N ARG A 160 -15.29 13.90 11.96
CA ARG A 160 -15.12 12.82 12.92
C ARG A 160 -16.06 12.99 14.11
N THR A 161 -16.70 11.91 14.54
CA THR A 161 -17.61 11.89 15.69
C THR A 161 -17.05 11.14 16.90
N ALA A 162 -16.25 10.07 16.65
CA ALA A 162 -15.60 9.29 17.70
C ALA A 162 -14.36 8.57 17.17
N GLU A 163 -13.52 8.11 18.09
CA GLU A 163 -12.39 7.23 17.82
C GLU A 163 -12.14 6.32 19.03
N TRP A 164 -11.88 5.04 18.77
CA TRP A 164 -11.60 4.05 19.81
C TRP A 164 -10.60 2.97 19.35
N VAL A 165 -9.98 2.29 20.30
CA VAL A 165 -9.07 1.17 20.01
C VAL A 165 -9.86 -0.03 19.49
N GLY A 166 -9.49 -0.53 18.32
CA GLY A 166 -9.97 -1.80 17.74
C GLY A 166 -9.26 -2.99 18.35
N ILE A 167 -7.93 -3.03 18.20
CA ILE A 167 -7.01 -3.94 18.90
C ILE A 167 -5.71 -3.19 19.24
N ALA A 168 -4.96 -3.69 20.21
CA ALA A 168 -3.67 -3.15 20.64
C ALA A 168 -2.66 -4.28 20.86
N GLY A 169 -1.37 -3.91 20.93
CA GLY A 169 -0.32 -4.86 21.23
C GLY A 169 0.04 -5.78 20.06
N THR A 170 -0.22 -5.36 18.84
CA THR A 170 0.36 -5.89 17.63
C THR A 170 1.59 -5.05 17.25
N SER A 171 2.32 -5.43 16.21
CA SER A 171 3.57 -4.76 15.83
C SER A 171 3.62 -4.51 14.33
N THR A 172 4.02 -3.30 13.92
CA THR A 172 4.20 -2.96 12.51
C THR A 172 2.93 -3.28 11.69
N ASN A 173 1.79 -2.73 12.13
CA ASN A 173 0.54 -2.90 11.40
C ASN A 173 0.56 -2.00 10.16
N CYS A 174 0.95 -2.56 9.01
CA CYS A 174 1.09 -1.85 7.76
C CYS A 174 -0.26 -1.82 6.99
N ALA A 175 -0.40 -2.53 5.89
CA ALA A 175 -1.67 -2.60 5.20
C ALA A 175 -2.60 -3.72 5.75
N GLY A 176 -3.41 -4.30 4.91
CA GLY A 176 -4.38 -5.32 5.27
C GLY A 176 -5.44 -5.51 4.20
N GLY A 177 -6.68 -5.87 4.62
CA GLY A 177 -7.78 -6.01 3.68
C GLY A 177 -9.16 -6.07 4.31
N SER A 178 -10.13 -5.48 3.63
CA SER A 178 -11.54 -5.58 4.02
C SER A 178 -12.13 -6.92 3.60
N THR A 179 -13.08 -7.41 4.40
CA THR A 179 -13.80 -8.66 4.13
C THR A 179 -15.24 -8.37 3.69
N GLU A 180 -15.85 -9.26 2.91
CA GLU A 180 -17.27 -9.16 2.55
C GLU A 180 -18.22 -9.22 3.74
N TRP A 181 -17.80 -9.83 4.85
CA TRP A 181 -18.61 -9.89 6.08
C TRP A 181 -18.41 -8.67 6.98
N GLY A 182 -17.67 -7.65 6.50
CA GLY A 182 -17.55 -6.35 7.13
C GLY A 182 -16.58 -6.29 8.29
N THR A 183 -15.46 -7.00 8.22
CA THR A 183 -14.33 -6.85 9.14
C THR A 183 -13.07 -6.43 8.40
N TRP A 184 -12.10 -5.91 9.13
CA TRP A 184 -10.77 -5.59 8.66
C TRP A 184 -9.81 -6.70 9.06
N LEU A 185 -8.94 -7.09 8.14
CA LEU A 185 -7.79 -7.95 8.40
C LEU A 185 -6.55 -7.08 8.43
N THR A 186 -6.00 -6.83 9.61
CA THR A 186 -4.76 -6.06 9.78
C THR A 186 -3.56 -6.97 9.68
N CYS A 187 -2.53 -6.55 8.97
CA CYS A 187 -1.32 -7.30 8.71
C CYS A 187 -0.15 -6.77 9.53
N GLU A 188 0.61 -7.66 10.16
CA GLU A 188 1.89 -7.35 10.82
C GLU A 188 3.05 -7.55 9.84
N GLU A 189 3.69 -6.47 9.40
CA GLU A 189 4.84 -6.50 8.51
C GLU A 189 6.14 -6.71 9.30
N THR A 190 6.26 -7.84 9.93
CA THR A 190 7.44 -8.21 10.73
C THR A 190 7.62 -9.73 10.82
N GLU A 191 8.82 -10.17 11.16
CA GLU A 191 9.11 -11.57 11.49
C GLU A 191 9.65 -11.69 12.94
N ASP A 192 9.38 -10.70 13.79
CA ASP A 192 9.92 -10.65 15.14
C ASP A 192 9.31 -11.73 16.01
N LYS A 193 10.17 -12.46 16.74
CA LYS A 193 9.80 -13.50 17.70
C LYS A 193 9.85 -12.99 19.12
N ALA A 194 9.16 -13.70 19.99
CA ALA A 194 9.28 -13.50 21.43
C ALA A 194 10.74 -13.43 21.88
N GLY A 195 11.07 -12.40 22.67
CA GLY A 195 12.43 -12.09 23.13
C GLY A 195 13.23 -11.20 22.17
N LYS A 196 12.83 -11.03 20.91
CA LYS A 196 13.46 -10.07 19.99
C LYS A 196 12.87 -8.67 20.20
N ASN A 197 13.72 -7.64 20.19
CA ASN A 197 13.32 -6.25 20.39
C ASN A 197 12.45 -5.99 21.65
N GLY A 198 12.53 -6.85 22.67
CA GLY A 198 11.76 -6.74 23.91
C GLY A 198 10.32 -7.26 23.84
N LEU A 199 9.88 -7.79 22.70
CA LEU A 199 8.55 -8.36 22.53
C LEU A 199 8.37 -9.65 23.34
N LEU A 200 7.15 -9.92 23.83
CA LEU A 200 6.85 -11.09 24.66
C LEU A 200 6.19 -12.23 23.86
N LYS A 201 5.66 -11.93 22.69
CA LYS A 201 5.02 -12.90 21.78
C LYS A 201 5.67 -12.90 20.41
N ASP A 202 5.37 -13.93 19.62
CA ASP A 202 5.71 -13.96 18.21
C ASP A 202 4.76 -13.04 17.44
N HIS A 203 5.29 -12.31 16.47
CA HIS A 203 4.60 -11.40 15.56
C HIS A 203 4.80 -11.83 14.11
N GLY A 204 4.17 -11.10 13.18
CA GLY A 204 4.17 -11.42 11.75
C GLY A 204 2.93 -12.21 11.36
N TYR A 205 1.80 -11.85 11.91
CA TYR A 205 0.51 -12.48 11.67
C TYR A 205 -0.54 -11.49 11.17
N VAL A 206 -1.67 -12.03 10.74
CA VAL A 206 -2.89 -11.27 10.43
C VAL A 206 -3.87 -11.40 11.58
N PHE A 207 -4.55 -10.29 11.90
CA PHE A 207 -5.61 -10.24 12.92
C PHE A 207 -6.91 -9.72 12.31
N GLU A 208 -8.06 -10.22 12.81
CA GLU A 208 -9.38 -9.75 12.40
C GLU A 208 -9.93 -8.72 13.37
N VAL A 209 -10.38 -7.57 12.85
CA VAL A 209 -10.95 -6.44 13.60
C VAL A 209 -12.38 -6.19 13.13
N ASP A 210 -13.35 -6.26 14.05
CA ASP A 210 -14.75 -5.89 13.80
C ASP A 210 -14.94 -4.40 14.13
N PRO A 211 -15.28 -3.55 13.14
CA PRO A 211 -15.50 -2.12 13.37
C PRO A 211 -16.82 -1.79 14.07
N TYR A 212 -17.75 -2.73 14.15
CA TYR A 212 -19.12 -2.50 14.65
C TYR A 212 -19.29 -2.90 16.12
N ASP A 213 -18.52 -3.88 16.59
CA ASP A 213 -18.64 -4.40 17.96
C ASP A 213 -17.26 -4.52 18.63
N LYS A 214 -16.95 -3.58 19.50
CA LYS A 214 -15.71 -3.60 20.31
C LYS A 214 -15.53 -4.89 21.11
N ARG A 215 -16.64 -5.57 21.51
CA ARG A 215 -16.57 -6.82 22.27
C ARG A 215 -16.13 -8.00 21.40
N ALA A 216 -16.41 -7.94 20.10
CA ALA A 216 -15.97 -8.96 19.16
C ALA A 216 -14.45 -9.00 19.02
N ASN A 217 -13.75 -7.90 19.32
CA ASN A 217 -12.30 -7.79 19.22
C ASN A 217 -11.55 -8.26 20.50
N ARG A 218 -12.30 -8.62 21.57
CA ARG A 218 -11.69 -9.10 22.80
C ARG A 218 -10.93 -10.41 22.58
N ASP A 219 -9.84 -10.60 23.35
CA ASP A 219 -8.93 -11.73 23.22
C ASP A 219 -8.39 -11.85 21.79
N PRO A 220 -7.61 -10.83 21.31
CA PRO A 220 -7.09 -10.83 19.94
C PRO A 220 -6.25 -12.09 19.70
N ARG A 221 -6.58 -12.80 18.64
CA ARG A 221 -5.90 -14.04 18.22
C ARG A 221 -5.37 -13.91 16.83
N PRO A 222 -4.08 -14.22 16.60
CA PRO A 222 -3.51 -14.26 15.25
C PRO A 222 -4.18 -15.37 14.41
N ILE A 223 -4.35 -15.10 13.13
CA ILE A 223 -4.82 -16.09 12.15
C ILE A 223 -3.60 -16.86 11.65
N LYS A 224 -3.06 -17.77 12.47
CA LYS A 224 -1.83 -18.52 12.17
C LYS A 224 -1.94 -19.42 10.93
N ALA A 225 -3.17 -19.78 10.54
CA ALA A 225 -3.43 -20.49 9.32
C ALA A 225 -2.92 -19.78 8.06
N PHE A 226 -2.79 -18.44 8.09
CA PHE A 226 -2.26 -17.60 7.00
C PHE A 226 -0.73 -17.58 6.95
N GLY A 227 -0.07 -18.15 7.95
CA GLY A 227 1.39 -18.17 8.06
C GLY A 227 1.96 -17.05 8.90
N ARG A 228 3.28 -17.08 9.12
CA ARG A 228 4.05 -16.05 9.87
C ARG A 228 5.20 -15.54 9.01
N TYR A 229 5.08 -14.33 8.54
CA TYR A 229 6.05 -13.59 7.69
C TYR A 229 5.71 -12.09 7.75
N ALA A 230 6.49 -11.26 7.10
CA ALA A 230 6.20 -9.82 7.00
C ALA A 230 4.98 -9.61 6.10
N HIS A 231 3.78 -9.72 6.69
CA HIS A 231 2.53 -9.53 5.98
C HIS A 231 2.32 -8.06 5.65
N GLU A 232 2.15 -7.78 4.36
CA GLU A 232 1.80 -6.45 3.89
C GLU A 232 0.29 -6.30 3.74
N ALA A 233 -0.32 -7.02 2.83
CA ALA A 233 -1.76 -6.94 2.57
C ALA A 233 -2.42 -8.31 2.42
N VAL A 234 -3.75 -8.32 2.52
CA VAL A 234 -4.58 -9.53 2.32
C VAL A 234 -5.89 -9.19 1.64
N VAL A 235 -6.32 -10.02 0.69
CA VAL A 235 -7.67 -9.97 0.13
C VAL A 235 -8.31 -11.36 0.14
N ILE A 236 -9.62 -11.38 0.31
CA ILE A 236 -10.41 -12.63 0.26
C ILE A 236 -11.16 -12.69 -1.07
N ASP A 237 -10.97 -13.79 -1.80
CA ASP A 237 -11.78 -14.11 -2.98
C ASP A 237 -13.22 -14.43 -2.53
N PRO A 238 -14.20 -13.58 -2.88
CA PRO A 238 -15.57 -13.76 -2.40
C PRO A 238 -16.22 -15.04 -2.92
N LYS A 239 -15.75 -15.56 -4.03
CA LYS A 239 -16.33 -16.75 -4.65
C LYS A 239 -15.79 -18.05 -4.06
N HIS A 240 -14.49 -18.12 -3.81
CA HIS A 240 -13.84 -19.36 -3.40
C HIS A 240 -13.42 -19.35 -1.93
N GLY A 241 -13.43 -18.18 -1.28
CA GLY A 241 -12.96 -17.97 0.08
C GLY A 241 -11.45 -18.11 0.24
N HIS A 242 -10.68 -18.09 -0.86
CA HIS A 242 -9.22 -18.06 -0.78
C HIS A 242 -8.76 -16.72 -0.26
N ALA A 243 -7.74 -16.70 0.61
CA ALA A 243 -7.01 -15.48 0.93
C ALA A 243 -5.77 -15.40 0.03
N TYR A 244 -5.53 -14.22 -0.56
CA TYR A 244 -4.27 -13.88 -1.20
C TYR A 244 -3.55 -12.89 -0.32
N LEU A 245 -2.23 -13.06 -0.15
CA LEU A 245 -1.44 -12.29 0.81
C LEU A 245 -0.10 -11.90 0.18
N THR A 246 0.35 -10.69 0.48
CA THR A 246 1.66 -10.18 0.06
C THR A 246 2.65 -10.22 1.21
N GLU A 247 3.93 -10.40 0.89
CA GLU A 247 5.07 -10.33 1.81
C GLU A 247 6.04 -9.26 1.31
N ASP A 248 6.21 -8.16 2.04
CA ASP A 248 7.33 -7.26 1.79
C ASP A 248 8.58 -7.78 2.49
N ALA A 249 9.53 -8.21 1.70
CA ALA A 249 10.77 -8.74 2.22
C ALA A 249 11.89 -8.75 1.18
N SER A 250 13.11 -8.76 1.69
CA SER A 250 14.33 -8.90 0.89
C SER A 250 15.27 -9.95 1.45
N GLY A 251 16.23 -10.41 0.64
CA GLY A 251 17.24 -11.39 1.01
C GLY A 251 16.73 -12.79 1.42
N PRO A 252 16.03 -13.53 0.55
CA PRO A 252 15.53 -13.25 -0.80
C PRO A 252 14.24 -12.43 -0.77
N ASN A 253 13.82 -11.92 -1.94
CA ASN A 253 12.60 -11.14 -2.08
C ASN A 253 11.35 -11.92 -1.68
N GLY A 254 10.33 -11.18 -1.27
CA GLY A 254 9.04 -11.67 -0.82
C GLY A 254 8.25 -12.45 -1.88
N LEU A 255 7.16 -13.02 -1.44
CA LEU A 255 6.32 -13.92 -2.22
C LEU A 255 4.86 -13.46 -2.17
N LEU A 256 4.12 -13.75 -3.24
CA LEU A 256 2.65 -13.72 -3.22
C LEU A 256 2.17 -15.09 -2.75
N TYR A 257 1.32 -15.10 -1.73
CA TYR A 257 0.76 -16.32 -1.17
C TYR A 257 -0.73 -16.48 -1.46
N ARG A 258 -1.18 -17.73 -1.40
CA ARG A 258 -2.59 -18.09 -1.37
C ARG A 258 -2.85 -19.04 -0.19
N TRP A 259 -3.85 -18.73 0.62
CA TRP A 259 -4.39 -19.69 1.57
C TRP A 259 -5.71 -20.27 1.03
N VAL A 260 -5.81 -21.60 1.03
CA VAL A 260 -7.01 -22.34 0.64
C VAL A 260 -7.71 -22.81 1.90
N PRO A 261 -8.98 -22.43 2.15
CA PRO A 261 -9.69 -22.84 3.36
C PRO A 261 -9.90 -24.35 3.44
N PRO A 262 -10.06 -24.91 4.65
CA PRO A 262 -10.50 -26.29 4.81
C PRO A 262 -11.85 -26.54 4.13
N HIS A 263 -12.04 -27.74 3.63
CA HIS A 263 -13.33 -28.12 3.02
C HIS A 263 -14.51 -27.84 3.97
N GLY A 264 -15.51 -27.15 3.48
CA GLY A 264 -16.72 -26.82 4.25
C GLY A 264 -16.56 -25.64 5.23
N PHE A 265 -15.39 -24.98 5.29
CA PHE A 265 -15.22 -23.77 6.08
C PHE A 265 -16.14 -22.67 5.55
N LYS A 266 -16.88 -22.03 6.45
CA LYS A 266 -17.76 -20.91 6.13
C LYS A 266 -17.20 -19.63 6.74
N HIS A 267 -16.86 -18.69 5.89
CA HIS A 267 -16.43 -17.37 6.29
C HIS A 267 -17.53 -16.62 7.05
N GLY A 268 -17.13 -15.61 7.80
CA GLY A 268 -18.02 -14.76 8.59
C GLY A 268 -17.25 -14.10 9.72
N ARG A 269 -17.86 -13.10 10.36
CA ARG A 269 -17.26 -12.32 11.45
C ARG A 269 -16.71 -13.22 12.54
N GLY A 270 -15.44 -13.04 12.88
CA GLY A 270 -14.71 -13.77 13.90
C GLY A 270 -14.43 -15.25 13.57
N LYS A 271 -14.80 -15.74 12.39
CA LYS A 271 -14.59 -17.16 12.04
C LYS A 271 -13.13 -17.49 11.74
N LEU A 272 -12.40 -16.57 11.15
CA LEU A 272 -10.97 -16.79 10.87
C LEU A 272 -10.15 -17.00 12.17
N ARG A 273 -10.49 -16.31 13.25
CA ARG A 273 -9.84 -16.45 14.59
C ARG A 273 -10.10 -17.81 15.25
N THR A 274 -11.06 -18.60 14.75
CA THR A 274 -11.39 -19.92 15.32
C THR A 274 -10.72 -21.06 14.58
N LEU A 275 -9.97 -20.78 13.53
CA LEU A 275 -9.22 -21.79 12.78
C LEU A 275 -8.12 -22.39 13.67
N ALA A 276 -7.87 -23.70 13.47
CA ALA A 276 -6.64 -24.30 13.97
C ALA A 276 -5.42 -23.69 13.26
N ASP A 277 -4.29 -23.65 13.94
CA ASP A 277 -3.05 -23.01 13.45
C ASP A 277 -2.59 -23.54 12.09
N ASP A 278 -2.87 -24.82 11.80
CA ASP A 278 -2.52 -25.53 10.57
C ASP A 278 -3.70 -25.71 9.59
N ALA A 279 -4.84 -25.07 9.84
CA ALA A 279 -6.04 -25.23 9.02
C ALA A 279 -5.84 -24.75 7.58
N GLY A 280 -6.39 -25.51 6.62
CA GLY A 280 -6.27 -25.21 5.20
C GLY A 280 -4.85 -25.39 4.66
N VAL A 281 -4.59 -24.87 3.46
CA VAL A 281 -3.29 -25.01 2.78
C VAL A 281 -2.76 -23.63 2.42
N LEU A 282 -1.56 -23.29 2.88
CA LEU A 282 -0.83 -22.09 2.46
C LEU A 282 0.12 -22.45 1.32
N GLN A 283 0.10 -21.64 0.25
CA GLN A 283 0.85 -21.88 -0.97
C GLN A 283 1.53 -20.61 -1.45
N ALA A 284 2.68 -20.74 -2.08
CA ALA A 284 3.42 -19.65 -2.73
C ALA A 284 3.25 -19.70 -4.26
N THR A 285 3.32 -18.55 -4.91
CA THR A 285 3.12 -18.39 -6.36
C THR A 285 4.28 -18.94 -7.17
N LYS A 286 3.97 -19.62 -8.27
CA LYS A 286 4.90 -20.03 -9.31
C LYS A 286 4.36 -19.60 -10.67
N CYS A 287 5.08 -18.74 -11.40
CA CYS A 287 4.64 -18.16 -12.66
C CYS A 287 5.35 -18.75 -13.88
N PHE A 288 4.64 -18.74 -15.00
CA PHE A 288 5.15 -19.21 -16.30
C PHE A 288 4.77 -18.21 -17.39
N ASP A 289 5.66 -17.98 -18.32
CA ASP A 289 5.39 -17.18 -19.50
C ASP A 289 4.46 -17.92 -20.50
N LYS A 290 4.09 -17.24 -21.60
CA LYS A 290 3.24 -17.81 -22.65
C LYS A 290 3.84 -19.05 -23.36
N LYS A 291 5.15 -19.27 -23.23
CA LYS A 291 5.85 -20.44 -23.78
C LYS A 291 6.01 -21.57 -22.77
N GLY A 292 5.53 -21.37 -21.53
CA GLY A 292 5.66 -22.32 -20.43
C GLY A 292 7.03 -22.24 -19.73
N ALA A 293 7.85 -21.23 -20.01
CA ALA A 293 9.10 -21.03 -19.29
C ALA A 293 8.83 -20.43 -17.90
N PHE A 294 9.55 -20.92 -16.91
CA PHE A 294 9.45 -20.42 -15.53
C PHE A 294 9.91 -18.96 -15.44
N VAL A 295 9.15 -18.17 -14.68
CA VAL A 295 9.45 -16.78 -14.35
C VAL A 295 9.95 -16.72 -12.92
N ASP A 296 11.20 -16.36 -12.71
CA ASP A 296 11.84 -16.30 -11.41
C ASP A 296 11.52 -15.03 -10.61
N ASP A 297 11.34 -13.89 -11.30
CA ASP A 297 11.11 -12.57 -10.71
C ASP A 297 10.12 -11.75 -11.55
N LEU A 298 9.03 -11.28 -10.95
CA LEU A 298 8.00 -10.48 -11.61
C LEU A 298 8.55 -9.12 -12.09
N SER A 299 9.57 -8.56 -11.42
CA SER A 299 10.15 -7.26 -11.77
C SER A 299 10.75 -7.21 -13.18
N ARG A 300 11.01 -8.36 -13.80
CA ARG A 300 11.54 -8.45 -15.18
C ARG A 300 10.52 -8.10 -16.26
N ALA A 301 9.24 -8.02 -15.93
CA ALA A 301 8.21 -7.63 -16.89
C ALA A 301 8.20 -6.11 -17.08
N THR A 302 8.36 -5.66 -18.33
CA THR A 302 8.47 -4.24 -18.69
C THR A 302 7.45 -3.77 -19.72
N GLU A 303 6.49 -4.63 -20.05
CA GLU A 303 5.43 -4.30 -21.00
C GLU A 303 4.06 -4.45 -20.32
N ILE A 304 3.31 -3.34 -20.25
CA ILE A 304 1.91 -3.37 -19.80
C ILE A 304 1.14 -4.37 -20.68
N GLY A 305 0.34 -5.23 -20.04
CA GLY A 305 -0.36 -6.33 -20.69
C GLY A 305 0.44 -7.64 -20.76
N THR A 306 1.67 -7.69 -20.20
CA THR A 306 2.36 -8.97 -19.97
C THR A 306 1.50 -9.89 -19.12
N VAL A 307 1.34 -11.15 -19.55
CA VAL A 307 0.53 -12.16 -18.86
C VAL A 307 1.36 -13.39 -18.54
N TYR A 308 1.33 -13.77 -17.26
CA TYR A 308 1.92 -15.01 -16.78
C TYR A 308 0.84 -15.98 -16.28
N GLY A 309 0.98 -17.27 -16.60
CA GLY A 309 0.21 -18.35 -15.99
C GLY A 309 0.67 -18.57 -14.54
N VAL A 310 -0.25 -18.92 -13.66
CA VAL A 310 0.02 -19.07 -12.22
C VAL A 310 -0.28 -20.48 -11.75
N ASP A 311 0.72 -21.13 -11.16
CA ASP A 311 0.60 -22.32 -10.33
C ASP A 311 0.95 -22.00 -8.88
N TRP A 312 0.66 -22.94 -7.97
CA TRP A 312 0.81 -22.77 -6.53
C TRP A 312 1.62 -23.92 -5.94
N VAL A 313 2.55 -23.59 -5.04
CA VAL A 313 3.47 -24.53 -4.39
C VAL A 313 3.22 -24.48 -2.89
N ASP A 314 2.99 -25.61 -2.25
CA ASP A 314 2.71 -25.69 -0.82
C ASP A 314 3.88 -25.16 0.01
N VAL A 315 3.57 -24.36 1.03
CA VAL A 315 4.52 -23.85 2.01
C VAL A 315 4.85 -24.97 3.00
N PRO A 316 6.14 -25.34 3.16
CA PRO A 316 6.52 -26.46 4.04
C PRO A 316 6.23 -26.20 5.53
N ASP A 317 6.63 -25.04 6.05
CA ASP A 317 6.39 -24.61 7.44
C ASP A 317 5.85 -23.17 7.45
N ARG A 318 4.53 -23.04 7.51
CA ARG A 318 3.84 -21.76 7.50
C ARG A 318 4.14 -20.88 8.73
N ASP A 319 4.42 -21.49 9.87
CA ASP A 319 4.70 -20.76 11.12
C ASP A 319 6.17 -20.32 11.24
N ALA A 320 7.00 -20.62 10.22
CA ALA A 320 8.40 -20.23 10.15
C ALA A 320 9.16 -20.50 11.46
N LYS A 321 9.02 -21.72 12.00
CA LYS A 321 9.57 -22.10 13.31
C LYS A 321 11.08 -21.90 13.38
N THR A 322 11.79 -22.21 12.29
CA THR A 322 13.24 -22.12 12.20
C THR A 322 13.72 -21.14 11.15
N VAL A 323 13.05 -21.10 9.99
CA VAL A 323 13.45 -20.34 8.81
C VAL A 323 12.27 -19.58 8.26
N SER A 324 12.46 -18.31 7.88
CA SER A 324 11.44 -17.48 7.21
C SER A 324 10.78 -18.24 6.07
N VAL A 325 9.48 -18.07 5.87
CA VAL A 325 8.71 -18.81 4.85
C VAL A 325 9.37 -18.69 3.48
N ARG A 326 9.72 -17.48 3.04
CA ARG A 326 10.36 -17.24 1.74
C ARG A 326 11.72 -17.94 1.57
N LYS A 327 12.41 -18.26 2.65
CA LYS A 327 13.72 -18.96 2.64
C LYS A 327 13.62 -20.48 2.59
N GLN A 328 12.42 -21.05 2.69
CA GLN A 328 12.19 -22.48 2.64
C GLN A 328 12.18 -23.03 1.20
N PHE A 329 12.18 -22.16 0.21
CA PHE A 329 12.16 -22.50 -1.21
C PHE A 329 13.54 -22.32 -1.84
N THR A 330 13.94 -23.31 -2.65
CA THR A 330 15.15 -23.20 -3.48
C THR A 330 14.85 -22.52 -4.80
N GLU A 331 15.90 -22.14 -5.53
CA GLU A 331 15.80 -21.56 -6.87
C GLU A 331 14.93 -22.43 -7.81
N GLY A 332 14.09 -21.76 -8.62
CA GLY A 332 13.18 -22.43 -9.57
C GLY A 332 11.89 -23.01 -8.97
N GLN A 333 11.71 -22.95 -7.65
CA GLN A 333 10.50 -23.49 -7.01
C GLN A 333 9.34 -22.48 -7.00
N VAL A 334 9.63 -21.22 -6.76
CA VAL A 334 8.63 -20.13 -6.61
C VAL A 334 9.04 -18.89 -7.36
N THR A 335 8.07 -18.06 -7.76
CA THR A 335 8.29 -16.76 -8.37
C THR A 335 8.34 -15.69 -7.29
N ARG A 336 9.38 -14.87 -7.35
CA ARG A 336 9.59 -13.77 -6.40
C ARG A 336 9.10 -12.45 -6.98
N ALA A 337 8.90 -11.48 -6.11
CA ALA A 337 8.61 -10.10 -6.49
C ALA A 337 9.39 -9.12 -5.62
N ARG A 338 9.63 -7.94 -6.15
CA ARG A 338 10.32 -6.86 -5.45
C ARG A 338 9.30 -6.10 -4.61
N LYS A 339 9.52 -6.04 -3.29
CA LYS A 339 8.68 -5.24 -2.39
C LYS A 339 7.19 -5.35 -2.73
N LEU A 340 6.59 -6.51 -2.44
CA LEU A 340 5.14 -6.67 -2.60
C LEU A 340 4.44 -5.90 -1.49
N GLU A 341 3.69 -4.91 -1.90
CA GLU A 341 3.01 -3.93 -1.04
C GLU A 341 1.50 -4.18 -1.00
N GLY A 342 0.71 -3.12 -0.98
CA GLY A 342 -0.74 -3.14 -0.87
C GLY A 342 -1.47 -4.00 -1.92
N MET A 343 -2.65 -4.45 -1.56
CA MET A 343 -3.50 -5.28 -2.42
C MET A 343 -4.97 -4.92 -2.23
N TRP A 344 -5.75 -4.96 -3.33
CA TRP A 344 -7.18 -4.71 -3.27
C TRP A 344 -7.96 -5.62 -4.21
N TRP A 345 -9.11 -6.11 -3.72
CA TRP A 345 -10.02 -6.91 -4.54
C TRP A 345 -10.94 -6.03 -5.38
N GLY A 346 -10.99 -6.29 -6.68
CA GLY A 346 -11.87 -5.61 -7.62
C GLY A 346 -11.93 -6.35 -8.95
N ASP A 347 -12.93 -6.08 -9.77
CA ASP A 347 -13.09 -6.64 -11.12
C ASP A 347 -12.99 -8.18 -11.19
N GLY A 348 -13.30 -8.86 -10.10
CA GLY A 348 -13.26 -10.32 -9.98
C GLY A 348 -11.87 -10.91 -9.79
N GLY A 349 -10.91 -10.11 -9.36
CA GLY A 349 -9.54 -10.50 -9.05
C GLY A 349 -8.86 -9.57 -8.04
N ALA A 350 -7.57 -9.78 -7.82
CA ALA A 350 -6.75 -8.98 -6.91
C ALA A 350 -5.78 -8.07 -7.68
N TYR A 351 -5.81 -6.78 -7.41
CA TYR A 351 -4.75 -5.84 -7.78
C TYR A 351 -3.67 -5.88 -6.72
N ILE A 352 -2.41 -5.97 -7.13
CA ILE A 352 -1.26 -6.25 -6.27
C ILE A 352 -0.15 -5.28 -6.65
N VAL A 353 0.35 -4.54 -5.69
CA VAL A 353 1.46 -3.61 -5.88
C VAL A 353 2.80 -4.34 -5.67
N SER A 354 3.78 -4.01 -6.50
CA SER A 354 5.19 -4.34 -6.31
C SER A 354 5.98 -3.05 -6.53
N SER A 355 6.68 -2.59 -5.51
CA SER A 355 7.33 -1.29 -5.51
C SER A 355 8.66 -1.30 -6.28
N PHE A 356 9.66 -0.57 -5.83
CA PHE A 356 10.92 -0.33 -6.54
C PHE A 356 11.66 -1.59 -7.02
N ALA A 357 12.23 -1.51 -8.23
CA ALA A 357 13.13 -2.53 -8.78
C ALA A 357 14.33 -1.88 -9.51
N ARG A 358 14.98 -0.90 -8.91
CA ARG A 358 16.05 -0.13 -9.53
C ARG A 358 17.36 -0.93 -9.66
N GLY A 359 18.07 -1.16 -8.54
CA GLY A 359 19.40 -1.79 -8.55
C GLY A 359 19.37 -3.31 -8.57
N GLU A 360 18.29 -3.92 -8.15
CA GLU A 360 18.15 -5.36 -7.97
C GLU A 360 17.54 -6.08 -9.17
N SER A 361 16.94 -5.34 -10.11
CA SER A 361 16.39 -5.90 -11.34
C SER A 361 17.28 -5.57 -12.55
N PRO A 362 17.39 -6.49 -13.52
CA PRO A 362 18.07 -6.18 -14.79
C PRO A 362 17.37 -5.09 -15.60
N VAL A 363 16.11 -4.77 -15.26
CA VAL A 363 15.34 -3.69 -15.86
C VAL A 363 14.82 -2.79 -14.73
N ALA A 364 15.44 -1.62 -14.60
CA ALA A 364 15.07 -0.67 -13.56
C ALA A 364 13.70 -0.06 -13.82
N HIS A 365 12.88 0.00 -12.77
CA HIS A 365 11.58 0.69 -12.74
C HIS A 365 11.22 1.05 -11.31
N ASP A 366 10.26 1.97 -11.14
CA ASP A 366 9.85 2.47 -9.82
C ASP A 366 8.52 1.90 -9.33
N GLY A 367 8.03 0.87 -9.99
CA GLY A 367 6.90 0.11 -9.49
C GLY A 367 6.03 -0.53 -10.56
N GLN A 368 5.26 -1.51 -10.11
CA GLN A 368 4.34 -2.30 -10.93
C GLN A 368 3.02 -2.48 -10.19
N VAL A 369 1.90 -2.58 -10.94
CA VAL A 369 0.65 -3.12 -10.42
C VAL A 369 0.26 -4.33 -11.27
N TRP A 370 0.12 -5.46 -10.61
CA TRP A 370 -0.31 -6.70 -11.18
C TRP A 370 -1.79 -6.96 -10.90
N PHE A 371 -2.49 -7.61 -11.82
CA PHE A 371 -3.85 -8.10 -11.62
C PHE A 371 -3.86 -9.63 -11.67
N TYR A 372 -4.22 -10.26 -10.57
CA TYR A 372 -4.43 -11.70 -10.50
C TYR A 372 -5.89 -12.05 -10.80
N ASP A 373 -6.12 -12.82 -11.86
CA ASP A 373 -7.42 -13.39 -12.22
C ASP A 373 -7.49 -14.86 -11.75
N PRO A 374 -8.21 -15.16 -10.66
CA PRO A 374 -8.28 -16.54 -10.13
C PRO A 374 -9.02 -17.51 -11.06
N LYS A 375 -9.94 -17.01 -11.89
CA LYS A 375 -10.67 -17.84 -12.85
C LYS A 375 -9.77 -18.31 -13.99
N ARG A 376 -8.89 -17.42 -14.48
CA ARG A 376 -7.92 -17.74 -15.54
C ARG A 376 -6.61 -18.28 -14.99
N ARG A 377 -6.37 -18.09 -13.70
CA ARG A 377 -5.10 -18.37 -13.05
C ARG A 377 -3.95 -17.62 -13.73
N THR A 378 -4.10 -16.32 -13.89
CA THR A 378 -3.11 -15.48 -14.56
C THR A 378 -2.80 -14.23 -13.76
N LEU A 379 -1.54 -13.79 -13.83
CA LEU A 379 -1.10 -12.44 -13.44
C LEU A 379 -0.91 -11.60 -14.70
N THR A 380 -1.49 -10.41 -14.72
CA THR A 380 -1.36 -9.44 -15.83
C THR A 380 -0.78 -8.14 -15.31
N LEU A 381 0.31 -7.65 -15.92
CA LEU A 381 0.89 -6.35 -15.60
C LEU A 381 -0.03 -5.23 -16.11
N LYS A 382 -0.57 -4.43 -15.18
CA LYS A 382 -1.54 -3.35 -15.46
C LYS A 382 -0.93 -1.97 -15.45
N VAL A 383 0.00 -1.71 -14.53
CA VAL A 383 0.69 -0.42 -14.41
C VAL A 383 2.18 -0.70 -14.33
N LEU A 384 2.96 0.13 -14.99
CA LEU A 384 4.42 0.16 -14.88
C LEU A 384 4.84 1.61 -14.70
N LEU A 385 5.51 1.89 -13.61
CA LEU A 385 6.12 3.19 -13.34
C LEU A 385 7.57 3.14 -13.80
N GLY A 386 7.94 4.00 -14.76
CA GLY A 386 9.33 4.18 -15.15
C GLY A 386 10.15 4.82 -14.02
N VAL A 387 11.47 4.79 -14.15
CA VAL A 387 12.33 5.46 -13.16
C VAL A 387 12.03 6.95 -13.12
N ASN A 388 11.65 7.45 -11.95
CA ASN A 388 11.48 8.86 -11.68
C ASN A 388 12.87 9.53 -11.54
N ALA A 389 13.26 10.29 -12.56
CA ALA A 389 14.58 10.90 -12.61
C ALA A 389 14.68 12.17 -11.73
N ASP A 390 13.55 12.79 -11.42
CA ASP A 390 13.48 13.98 -10.58
C ASP A 390 12.25 13.93 -9.65
N PRO A 391 12.38 13.30 -8.48
CA PRO A 391 11.26 13.14 -7.55
C PRO A 391 10.87 14.46 -6.83
N SER A 392 11.49 15.58 -7.17
CA SER A 392 11.08 16.90 -6.71
C SER A 392 10.00 17.56 -7.59
N GLN A 393 9.61 16.92 -8.69
CA GLN A 393 8.67 17.45 -9.67
C GLN A 393 7.35 16.69 -9.70
N ASP A 394 6.26 17.40 -9.98
CA ASP A 394 4.96 16.77 -10.28
C ASP A 394 4.97 16.02 -11.61
N GLY A 395 4.16 14.96 -11.72
CA GLY A 395 3.84 14.29 -12.98
C GLY A 395 4.57 12.98 -13.25
N ALA A 396 5.59 12.64 -12.49
CA ALA A 396 6.14 11.31 -12.39
C ALA A 396 5.83 10.74 -11.00
N PHE A 397 5.55 9.44 -10.93
CA PHE A 397 5.22 8.74 -9.68
C PHE A 397 6.17 7.58 -9.50
N ASP A 398 6.53 7.31 -8.26
CA ASP A 398 7.41 6.21 -7.88
C ASP A 398 6.92 5.54 -6.59
N GLY A 399 7.53 4.43 -6.18
CA GLY A 399 7.23 3.77 -4.91
C GLY A 399 5.73 3.55 -4.65
N PRO A 400 4.95 2.91 -5.54
CA PRO A 400 3.56 2.62 -5.24
C PRO A 400 3.51 1.68 -4.04
N ASP A 401 2.57 1.95 -3.13
CA ASP A 401 2.40 1.18 -1.89
C ASP A 401 0.94 0.76 -1.72
N ASN A 402 0.14 1.49 -0.96
CA ASN A 402 -1.25 1.14 -0.74
C ASN A 402 -2.12 1.44 -1.99
N ILE A 403 -3.16 0.64 -2.18
CA ILE A 403 -4.01 0.70 -3.38
C ILE A 403 -5.48 0.50 -3.04
N THR A 404 -6.36 1.14 -3.81
CA THR A 404 -7.81 0.84 -3.82
C THR A 404 -8.38 0.89 -5.24
N VAL A 405 -9.46 0.15 -5.47
CA VAL A 405 -10.22 0.23 -6.72
C VAL A 405 -11.20 1.41 -6.66
N SER A 406 -11.12 2.30 -7.64
CA SER A 406 -11.96 3.48 -7.70
C SER A 406 -13.40 3.14 -8.15
N PRO A 407 -14.45 3.63 -7.48
CA PRO A 407 -15.83 3.50 -7.95
C PRO A 407 -16.07 4.25 -9.27
N TYR A 408 -15.11 5.07 -9.69
CA TYR A 408 -15.13 5.84 -10.94
C TYR A 408 -14.32 5.18 -12.06
N GLY A 409 -13.83 3.94 -11.83
CA GLY A 409 -12.99 3.15 -12.74
C GLY A 409 -11.51 3.39 -12.52
N GLY A 410 -10.72 2.35 -12.76
CA GLY A 410 -9.29 2.35 -12.50
C GLY A 410 -8.94 2.23 -11.02
N LEU A 411 -7.76 2.67 -10.67
CA LEU A 411 -7.13 2.50 -9.36
C LEU A 411 -6.81 3.87 -8.75
N VAL A 412 -6.73 3.92 -7.42
CA VAL A 412 -6.06 4.99 -6.69
C VAL A 412 -4.94 4.37 -5.86
N ILE A 413 -3.77 4.95 -5.92
CA ILE A 413 -2.53 4.43 -5.36
C ILE A 413 -1.93 5.50 -4.47
N ALA A 414 -1.47 5.09 -3.31
CA ALA A 414 -0.68 5.88 -2.38
C ALA A 414 0.80 5.63 -2.65
N GLU A 415 1.61 6.67 -2.57
CA GLU A 415 3.04 6.66 -2.88
C GLU A 415 3.85 6.63 -1.58
N ASP A 416 4.81 5.69 -1.50
CA ASP A 416 5.97 5.65 -0.58
C ASP A 416 7.25 5.74 -1.42
N GLY A 417 7.39 6.87 -2.10
CA GLY A 417 8.44 7.11 -3.08
C GLY A 417 9.59 7.96 -2.57
N ASP A 418 10.37 8.44 -3.52
CA ASP A 418 11.40 9.44 -3.27
C ASP A 418 10.81 10.85 -3.39
N GLY A 419 11.35 11.82 -2.63
CA GLY A 419 11.01 13.24 -2.72
C GLY A 419 9.56 13.57 -2.32
N ILE A 420 8.82 14.24 -3.22
CA ILE A 420 7.41 14.58 -2.96
C ILE A 420 6.51 13.35 -3.16
N GLN A 421 5.48 13.26 -2.33
CA GLN A 421 4.58 12.11 -2.28
C GLN A 421 3.22 12.44 -2.85
N HIS A 422 2.60 11.51 -3.57
CA HIS A 422 1.32 11.70 -4.23
C HIS A 422 0.28 10.62 -3.86
N LEU A 423 -0.97 11.01 -3.94
CA LEU A 423 -2.03 10.10 -4.32
C LEU A 423 -2.22 10.23 -5.82
N PHE A 424 -2.15 9.13 -6.55
CA PHE A 424 -2.32 9.15 -8.00
C PHE A 424 -3.32 8.10 -8.48
N GLY A 425 -3.98 8.38 -9.58
CA GLY A 425 -4.87 7.46 -10.23
C GLY A 425 -4.19 6.70 -11.35
N ALA A 426 -4.63 5.46 -11.62
CA ALA A 426 -4.23 4.70 -12.78
C ALA A 426 -5.46 4.18 -13.53
N THR A 427 -5.47 4.32 -14.85
CA THR A 427 -6.54 3.79 -15.72
C THR A 427 -6.32 2.31 -16.01
N ASP A 428 -7.32 1.62 -16.56
CA ASP A 428 -7.22 0.22 -16.99
C ASP A 428 -6.14 -0.01 -18.06
N SER A 429 -5.74 1.05 -18.77
CA SER A 429 -4.64 1.02 -19.76
C SER A 429 -3.27 1.39 -19.15
N GLY A 430 -3.16 1.54 -17.84
CA GLY A 430 -1.92 1.85 -17.14
C GLY A 430 -1.47 3.31 -17.19
N ARG A 431 -2.29 4.24 -17.73
CA ARG A 431 -1.96 5.67 -17.69
C ARG A 431 -2.26 6.25 -16.32
N THR A 432 -1.33 7.02 -15.77
CA THR A 432 -1.41 7.62 -14.45
C THR A 432 -1.75 9.11 -14.49
N TYR A 433 -2.30 9.63 -13.39
CA TYR A 433 -2.63 11.05 -13.22
C TYR A 433 -2.64 11.43 -11.73
N PRO A 434 -2.26 12.67 -11.37
CA PRO A 434 -2.25 13.12 -9.98
C PRO A 434 -3.68 13.29 -9.43
N ILE A 435 -3.84 12.99 -8.14
CA ILE A 435 -5.06 13.24 -7.36
C ILE A 435 -4.77 14.20 -6.21
N ALA A 436 -3.66 14.01 -5.50
CA ALA A 436 -3.22 14.87 -4.42
C ALA A 436 -1.70 14.83 -4.30
N ARG A 437 -1.11 15.87 -3.67
CA ARG A 437 0.29 15.91 -3.29
C ARG A 437 0.41 16.31 -1.84
N ASN A 438 1.28 15.60 -1.10
CA ASN A 438 1.62 15.96 0.27
C ASN A 438 2.45 17.25 0.29
N GLU A 439 1.98 18.25 1.01
CA GLU A 439 2.69 19.54 1.22
C GLU A 439 3.18 19.71 2.67
N LEU A 440 2.93 18.71 3.52
CA LEU A 440 3.37 18.72 4.92
C LEU A 440 4.86 18.37 4.99
N ASN A 441 5.70 19.40 5.00
CA ASN A 441 7.15 19.23 5.13
C ASN A 441 7.52 18.88 6.57
N GLY A 442 8.02 17.66 6.79
CA GLY A 442 8.58 17.19 8.07
C GLY A 442 10.08 17.48 8.23
N GLY A 443 10.75 18.00 7.19
CA GLY A 443 12.15 18.41 7.18
C GLY A 443 12.35 19.90 7.41
N THR A 444 13.39 20.46 6.79
CA THR A 444 13.66 21.91 6.77
C THR A 444 13.31 22.51 5.42
N GLU A 445 13.40 23.83 5.28
CA GLU A 445 13.25 24.49 3.97
C GLU A 445 14.40 24.13 3.01
N GLU A 446 15.62 23.92 3.56
CA GLU A 446 16.81 23.57 2.78
C GLU A 446 16.89 22.07 2.45
N ASP A 447 16.27 21.21 3.28
CA ASP A 447 16.21 19.76 3.09
C ASP A 447 14.79 19.27 3.39
N PRO A 448 13.85 19.45 2.45
CA PRO A 448 12.46 19.08 2.63
C PRO A 448 12.30 17.56 2.66
N SER A 449 11.43 17.07 3.53
CA SER A 449 11.09 15.67 3.67
C SER A 449 9.59 15.51 3.79
N TYR A 450 9.01 14.69 2.93
CA TYR A 450 7.58 14.43 2.92
C TYR A 450 7.34 12.96 3.29
N SER A 451 6.46 12.75 4.26
CA SER A 451 6.02 11.40 4.60
C SER A 451 5.13 10.84 3.50
N GLU A 452 5.20 9.54 3.32
CA GLU A 452 4.36 8.78 2.42
C GLU A 452 2.85 9.00 2.66
N PHE A 453 2.06 8.70 1.63
CA PHE A 453 0.64 8.46 1.78
C PHE A 453 0.36 6.99 2.06
N THR A 454 -0.64 6.73 2.92
CA THR A 454 -1.08 5.37 3.24
C THR A 454 -2.60 5.27 3.30
N GLY A 455 -3.12 4.05 3.43
CA GLY A 455 -4.50 3.77 3.80
C GLY A 455 -5.57 4.30 2.85
N VAL A 456 -5.27 4.40 1.56
CA VAL A 456 -6.18 4.95 0.56
C VAL A 456 -7.42 4.07 0.38
N THR A 457 -8.63 4.64 0.58
CA THR A 457 -9.90 3.93 0.44
C THR A 457 -11.07 4.88 0.18
N PHE A 458 -12.09 4.43 -0.57
CA PHE A 458 -13.32 5.21 -0.75
C PHE A 458 -14.36 4.88 0.33
N SER A 459 -15.16 5.90 0.68
CA SER A 459 -16.37 5.67 1.45
C SER A 459 -17.32 4.69 0.72
N PRO A 460 -18.18 3.95 1.44
CA PRO A 460 -19.13 3.02 0.83
C PRO A 460 -20.04 3.65 -0.23
N ASP A 461 -20.36 4.94 -0.10
CA ASP A 461 -21.16 5.69 -1.08
C ASP A 461 -20.31 6.28 -2.23
N GLY A 462 -18.99 6.05 -2.22
CA GLY A 462 -18.02 6.46 -3.24
C GLY A 462 -17.73 7.98 -3.27
N LYS A 463 -18.26 8.79 -2.36
CA LYS A 463 -18.17 10.26 -2.47
C LYS A 463 -16.96 10.87 -1.76
N THR A 464 -16.36 10.15 -0.85
CA THR A 464 -15.21 10.58 -0.08
C THR A 464 -14.07 9.60 -0.30
N LEU A 465 -12.90 10.09 -0.65
CA LEU A 465 -11.65 9.33 -0.61
C LEU A 465 -10.98 9.63 0.74
N PHE A 466 -10.67 8.59 1.49
CA PHE A 466 -9.85 8.68 2.70
C PHE A 466 -8.43 8.30 2.36
N ALA A 467 -7.47 8.96 2.98
CA ALA A 467 -6.05 8.64 2.92
C ALA A 467 -5.35 9.19 4.16
N ASN A 468 -4.18 8.65 4.46
CA ASN A 468 -3.35 9.12 5.56
C ASN A 468 -2.05 9.73 5.03
N ILE A 469 -1.50 10.70 5.76
CA ILE A 469 -0.08 11.03 5.77
C ILE A 469 0.48 10.25 6.97
N GLN A 470 1.36 9.29 6.73
CA GLN A 470 1.80 8.32 7.75
C GLN A 470 2.41 8.99 8.97
N THR A 471 3.39 9.84 8.75
CA THR A 471 4.04 10.62 9.82
C THR A 471 3.69 12.11 9.68
N PRO A 472 3.13 12.73 10.72
CA PRO A 472 3.00 12.29 12.12
C PRO A 472 1.83 11.33 12.38
N GLY A 473 0.95 11.09 11.43
CA GLY A 473 -0.30 10.34 11.54
C GLY A 473 -1.49 11.30 11.38
N ILE A 474 -1.87 11.58 10.12
CA ILE A 474 -3.01 12.46 9.78
C ILE A 474 -3.94 11.69 8.85
N MET A 475 -5.19 11.52 9.26
CA MET A 475 -6.23 10.96 8.38
C MET A 475 -7.00 12.09 7.71
N LEU A 476 -7.10 12.01 6.39
CA LEU A 476 -7.74 12.98 5.52
C LEU A 476 -9.03 12.41 4.92
N ALA A 477 -10.06 13.25 4.80
CA ALA A 477 -11.28 12.98 4.06
C ALA A 477 -11.35 13.95 2.88
N ILE A 478 -11.15 13.45 1.67
CA ILE A 478 -11.08 14.23 0.42
C ILE A 478 -12.40 14.10 -0.32
N THR A 479 -12.99 15.23 -0.68
CA THR A 479 -14.25 15.31 -1.44
C THR A 479 -14.08 16.22 -2.65
N GLY A 480 -14.81 15.94 -3.73
CA GLY A 480 -14.70 16.74 -4.94
C GLY A 480 -15.59 16.25 -6.08
N PRO A 481 -15.44 16.82 -7.26
CA PRO A 481 -16.21 16.48 -8.45
C PRO A 481 -15.67 15.19 -9.10
N TRP A 482 -15.72 14.08 -8.38
CA TRP A 482 -15.30 12.78 -8.88
C TRP A 482 -16.00 12.43 -10.20
N LYS A 483 -15.24 11.98 -11.20
CA LYS A 483 -15.75 11.63 -12.53
C LYS A 483 -15.06 10.37 -13.06
N ARG A 484 -15.76 9.60 -13.87
CA ARG A 484 -15.17 8.48 -14.59
C ARG A 484 -14.04 8.95 -15.51
N GLN A 485 -12.91 8.29 -15.38
CA GLN A 485 -11.76 8.55 -16.24
C GLN A 485 -11.98 7.97 -17.65
N PRO A 486 -11.42 8.60 -18.71
CA PRO A 486 -11.61 8.13 -20.08
C PRO A 486 -10.97 6.73 -20.24
N HIS A 487 -11.79 5.77 -20.66
CA HIS A 487 -11.31 4.50 -21.18
C HIS A 487 -10.92 4.72 -22.64
N LYS A 488 -9.63 4.71 -22.98
CA LYS A 488 -9.21 4.45 -24.35
C LYS A 488 -8.88 2.96 -24.45
N HIS A 489 -9.68 2.29 -25.27
CA HIS A 489 -9.37 0.94 -25.75
C HIS A 489 -8.14 0.97 -26.65
#